data_4c3d9f3eafe1cf3279b25e226f06c025
#
_entry.id   4c3d9f3eafe1cf3279b25e226f06c025
#
_cell.length_a   1.000
_cell.length_b   1.000
_cell.length_c   1.000
_cell.angle_alpha   90.00
_cell.angle_beta   90.00
_cell.angle_gamma   90.00
#
_symmetry.space_group_name_H-M   'P 1'
#
loop_
_entity.id
_entity.type
_entity.pdbx_description
1 polymer ?
#
loop_
_entity_poly.entity_id
_entity_poly.type
_entity_poly.pdbx_seq_one_letter_code
_entity_poly.pdbx_strand_id
1 'polypeptide(L)' 'MTEEITTEQIAQHYSAAMDSVALINAGQPEGMTDEDWADTVKRNKEHLEIMVAKDFWTTEDLIPFTSAIAAS' A
#
# COMPACT_ATOMS: atom_id res chain seq x y z
N MET A 1 -25.58 2.84 11.25
CA MET A 1 -24.70 3.81 11.89
C MET A 1 -23.32 3.76 11.27
N THR A 2 -22.85 4.89 10.80
CA THR A 2 -21.54 4.96 10.16
C THR A 2 -20.45 5.06 11.22
N GLU A 3 -19.47 4.20 11.17
CA GLU A 3 -18.30 4.34 12.04
C GLU A 3 -17.46 5.51 11.55
N GLU A 4 -17.17 6.42 12.46
CA GLU A 4 -16.22 7.48 12.16
C GLU A 4 -14.81 6.95 12.34
N ILE A 5 -14.00 7.07 11.29
CA ILE A 5 -12.60 6.76 11.39
C ILE A 5 -11.88 7.90 12.14
N THR A 6 -11.07 7.54 13.10
CA THR A 6 -10.31 8.52 13.87
C THR A 6 -9.01 8.89 13.16
N THR A 7 -8.43 10.02 13.51
CA THR A 7 -7.12 10.44 13.00
C THR A 7 -6.06 9.36 13.28
N GLU A 8 -6.13 8.74 14.45
CA GLU A 8 -5.20 7.67 14.81
C GLU A 8 -5.36 6.46 13.90
N GLN A 9 -6.60 6.07 13.59
CA GLN A 9 -6.86 4.96 12.69
C GLN A 9 -6.38 5.26 11.27
N ILE A 10 -6.57 6.49 10.80
CA ILE A 10 -6.07 6.92 9.50
C ILE A 10 -4.54 6.81 9.48
N ALA A 11 -3.87 7.25 10.53
CA ALA A 11 -2.41 7.17 10.64
C ALA A 11 -1.93 5.72 10.63
N GLN A 12 -2.65 4.81 11.27
CA GLN A 12 -2.33 3.38 11.26
C GLN A 12 -2.48 2.79 9.85
N HIS A 13 -3.55 3.14 9.16
CA HIS A 13 -3.76 2.71 7.77
C HIS A 13 -2.68 3.28 6.85
N TYR A 14 -2.32 4.53 7.04
CA TYR A 14 -1.26 5.18 6.27
C TYR A 14 0.07 4.45 6.46
N SER A 15 0.44 4.15 7.69
CA SER A 15 1.67 3.42 8.00
C SER A 15 1.70 2.06 7.32
N ALA A 16 0.60 1.30 7.40
CA ALA A 16 0.51 0.00 6.75
C ALA A 16 0.60 0.11 5.23
N ALA A 17 -0.05 1.10 4.65
CA ALA A 17 0.01 1.33 3.20
C ALA A 17 1.42 1.74 2.77
N MET A 18 2.08 2.58 3.52
CA MET A 18 3.45 3.00 3.22
C MET A 18 4.45 1.87 3.35
N ASP A 19 4.21 0.90 4.24
CA ASP A 19 5.03 -0.31 4.30
C ASP A 19 4.96 -1.08 2.98
N SER A 20 3.77 -1.20 2.40
CA SER A 20 3.58 -1.84 1.10
C SER A 20 4.26 -1.04 -0.02
N VAL A 21 4.15 0.29 0.00
CA VAL A 21 4.83 1.17 -0.95
C VAL A 21 6.34 0.98 -0.87
N ALA A 22 6.89 0.99 0.33
CA ALA A 22 8.33 0.82 0.54
C ALA A 22 8.82 -0.53 0.04
N LEU A 23 8.06 -1.58 0.29
CA LEU A 23 8.41 -2.93 -0.17
C LEU A 23 8.47 -3.00 -1.69
N ILE A 24 7.46 -2.47 -2.38
CA ILE A 24 7.41 -2.48 -3.84
C ILE A 24 8.56 -1.65 -4.42
N ASN A 25 8.81 -0.47 -3.84
CA ASN A 25 9.84 0.44 -4.33
C ASN A 25 11.26 -0.08 -4.07
N ALA A 26 11.45 -0.85 -3.01
CA ALA A 26 12.76 -1.43 -2.69
C ALA A 26 13.18 -2.51 -3.69
N GLY A 27 12.21 -3.16 -4.33
CA GLY A 27 12.49 -4.22 -5.27
C GLY A 27 12.75 -5.57 -4.60
N GLN A 28 13.00 -6.57 -5.43
CA GLN A 28 13.17 -7.95 -4.99
C GLN A 28 14.38 -8.08 -4.05
N PRO A 29 14.17 -8.61 -2.83
CA PRO A 29 15.29 -8.82 -1.91
C PRO A 29 16.22 -9.93 -2.42
N GLU A 30 17.48 -9.84 -2.03
CA GLU A 30 18.46 -10.88 -2.31
C GLU A 30 18.04 -12.16 -1.59
N GLY A 31 18.08 -13.27 -2.30
CA GLY A 31 17.68 -14.56 -1.76
C GLY A 31 16.21 -14.91 -1.96
N MET A 32 15.38 -13.97 -2.37
CA MET A 32 13.98 -14.27 -2.69
C MET A 32 13.87 -14.71 -4.15
N THR A 33 13.09 -15.78 -4.41
CA THR A 33 12.86 -16.25 -5.77
C THR A 33 11.94 -15.30 -6.52
N ASP A 34 12.00 -15.33 -7.86
CA ASP A 34 11.14 -14.51 -8.71
C ASP A 34 9.66 -14.84 -8.46
N GLU A 35 9.34 -16.09 -8.26
CA GLU A 35 7.98 -16.54 -7.98
C GLU A 35 7.46 -15.97 -6.67
N ASP A 36 8.27 -16.05 -5.61
CA ASP A 36 7.91 -15.49 -4.30
C ASP A 36 7.80 -13.98 -4.37
N TRP A 37 8.68 -13.32 -5.11
CA TRP A 37 8.62 -11.87 -5.27
C TRP A 37 7.36 -11.45 -6.02
N ALA A 38 6.99 -12.15 -7.09
CA ALA A 38 5.78 -11.87 -7.84
C ALA A 38 4.54 -11.99 -6.96
N ASP A 39 4.48 -13.02 -6.11
CA ASP A 39 3.38 -13.21 -5.16
C ASP A 39 3.36 -12.10 -4.11
N THR A 40 4.52 -11.72 -3.59
CA THR A 40 4.64 -10.64 -2.61
C THR A 40 4.16 -9.31 -3.19
N VAL A 41 4.57 -8.96 -4.40
CA VAL A 41 4.14 -7.74 -5.09
C VAL A 41 2.63 -7.76 -5.31
N LYS A 42 2.10 -8.88 -5.77
CA LYS A 42 0.66 -9.03 -6.00
C LYS A 42 -0.15 -8.74 -4.74
N ARG A 43 0.24 -9.32 -3.61
CA ARG A 43 -0.46 -9.12 -2.33
C ARG A 43 -0.38 -7.66 -1.87
N ASN A 44 0.76 -7.04 -2.00
CA ASN A 44 0.94 -5.65 -1.59
C ASN A 44 0.22 -4.70 -2.52
N LYS A 45 0.19 -5.00 -3.82
CA LYS A 45 -0.59 -4.24 -4.78
C LYS A 45 -2.09 -4.29 -4.45
N GLU A 46 -2.60 -5.50 -4.17
CA GLU A 46 -4.01 -5.68 -3.79
C GLU A 46 -4.33 -4.90 -2.52
N HIS A 47 -3.43 -4.91 -1.55
CA HIS A 47 -3.59 -4.14 -0.32
C HIS A 47 -3.69 -2.64 -0.62
N LEU A 48 -2.80 -2.14 -1.47
CA LEU A 48 -2.84 -0.72 -1.86
C LEU A 48 -4.10 -0.37 -2.63
N GLU A 49 -4.57 -1.26 -3.50
CA GLU A 49 -5.82 -1.03 -4.23
C GLU A 49 -7.02 -0.93 -3.28
N ILE A 50 -7.05 -1.74 -2.24
CA ILE A 50 -8.06 -1.65 -1.20
C ILE A 50 -7.93 -0.32 -0.45
N MET A 51 -6.71 0.08 -0.13
CA MET A 51 -6.45 1.32 0.59
C MET A 51 -6.87 2.56 -0.21
N VAL A 52 -6.52 2.63 -1.51
CA VAL A 52 -6.87 3.79 -2.33
C VAL A 52 -8.39 3.92 -2.55
N ALA A 53 -9.14 2.84 -2.35
CA ALA A 53 -10.59 2.87 -2.43
C ALA A 53 -11.24 3.57 -1.23
N LYS A 54 -10.52 3.76 -0.14
CA LYS A 54 -11.00 4.51 1.02
C LYS A 54 -11.14 5.99 0.66
N ASP A 55 -12.06 6.66 1.32
CA ASP A 55 -12.42 8.04 0.97
C ASP A 55 -11.83 9.10 1.91
N PHE A 56 -10.98 8.70 2.84
CA PHE A 56 -10.40 9.62 3.83
C PHE A 56 -9.01 10.14 3.50
N TRP A 57 -8.46 9.72 2.35
CA TRP A 57 -7.12 10.15 1.92
C TRP A 57 -7.15 11.52 1.25
N THR A 58 -6.09 12.29 1.45
CA THR A 58 -5.86 13.49 0.65
C THR A 58 -5.23 13.10 -0.69
N THR A 59 -5.24 14.02 -1.65
CA THR A 59 -4.58 13.80 -2.94
C THR A 59 -3.09 13.50 -2.75
N GLU A 60 -2.44 14.19 -1.82
CA GLU A 60 -1.02 13.97 -1.52
C GLU A 60 -0.76 12.56 -0.98
N ASP A 61 -1.65 12.07 -0.12
CA ASP A 61 -1.52 10.72 0.43
C ASP A 61 -1.61 9.65 -0.65
N LEU A 62 -2.46 9.88 -1.65
CA LEU A 62 -2.69 8.92 -2.73
C LEU A 62 -1.54 8.83 -3.72
N ILE A 63 -0.72 9.87 -3.86
CA ILE A 63 0.38 9.89 -4.83
C ILE A 63 1.32 8.69 -4.65
N PRO A 64 1.91 8.43 -3.46
CA PRO A 64 2.79 7.27 -3.32
C PRO A 64 2.07 5.95 -3.50
N PHE A 65 0.81 5.85 -3.08
CA PHE A 65 0.04 4.61 -3.23
C PHE A 65 -0.21 4.28 -4.70
N THR A 66 -0.68 5.25 -5.47
CA THR A 66 -0.96 5.04 -6.90
C THR A 66 0.31 4.85 -7.71
N SER A 67 1.40 5.53 -7.34
CA SER A 67 2.69 5.34 -7.98
C SER A 67 3.22 3.92 -7.78
N ALA A 68 3.10 3.38 -6.58
CA ALA A 68 3.54 2.01 -6.28
C ALA A 68 2.69 0.99 -7.03
N ILE A 69 1.38 1.19 -7.12
CA ILE A 69 0.48 0.33 -7.88
C ILE A 69 0.89 0.33 -9.37
N ALA A 70 1.17 1.50 -9.92
CA ALA A 70 1.58 1.61 -11.32
C ALA A 70 2.93 0.96 -11.59
N ALA A 71 3.83 0.97 -10.60
CA ALA A 71 5.16 0.37 -10.71
C ALA A 71 5.13 -1.16 -10.54
N SER A 72 4.08 -1.68 -10.00
CA SER A 72 3.92 -3.13 -9.79
C SER A 72 3.16 -3.78 -10.95
#